data_25341fbaa88da3f61936cdb37d510a4c
#
_entry.id   25341fbaa88da3f61936cdb37d510a4c
#
_cell.length_a   1.000
_cell.length_b   1.000
_cell.length_c   1.000
_cell.angle_alpha   90.00
_cell.angle_beta   90.00
_cell.angle_gamma   90.00
#
_symmetry.space_group_name_H-M   'P 1'
#
loop_
_entity.id
_entity.type
_entity.pdbx_description
1 polymer ?
#
loop_
_entity_poly.entity_id
_entity_poly.type
_entity_poly.pdbx_seq_one_letter_code
_entity_poly.pdbx_strand_id
1 'polypeptide(L)'
;MVIKGKLITCKRGVKEFKGKAAKEKLYVTLAEVKLSKEKMAEIQDAFKDAGKNFTPAWVKKFEGYVNLATEFELPCKDLNGGEYSSVEEFIHDEKFPYMGAKVKVSLNVKDGAVYPNSILFLTEGKPYNPFAEFDNDDED
;
A
#
# COMPACT_ATOMS: atom_id res chain seq x y z
N MET A 1 3.55 1.91 13.36
CA MET A 1 4.00 3.07 12.57
C MET A 1 3.00 3.34 11.46
N VAL A 2 2.71 4.59 11.16
CA VAL A 2 1.70 4.96 10.16
C VAL A 2 2.35 5.79 9.06
N ILE A 3 2.06 5.44 7.80
CA ILE A 3 2.46 6.23 6.64
C ILE A 3 1.22 6.73 5.91
N LYS A 4 1.38 7.82 5.17
CA LYS A 4 0.33 8.38 4.30
C LYS A 4 0.73 8.25 2.84
N GLY A 5 -0.24 8.02 1.99
CA GLY A 5 -0.02 7.98 0.55
C GLY A 5 -1.34 7.91 -0.20
N LYS A 6 -1.24 7.76 -1.51
CA LYS A 6 -2.39 7.50 -2.38
C LYS A 6 -2.40 6.02 -2.75
N LEU A 7 -3.52 5.36 -2.56
CA LEU A 7 -3.68 3.96 -2.92
C LEU A 7 -3.79 3.83 -4.44
N ILE A 8 -2.85 3.13 -5.05
CA ILE A 8 -2.82 2.91 -6.48
C ILE A 8 -3.42 1.55 -6.83
N THR A 9 -2.91 0.50 -6.20
CA THR A 9 -3.42 -0.86 -6.40
C THR A 9 -3.56 -1.57 -5.06
N CYS A 10 -4.56 -2.45 -5.01
CA CYS A 10 -4.78 -3.34 -3.89
C CYS A 10 -5.32 -4.65 -4.47
N LYS A 11 -4.45 -5.62 -4.67
CA LYS A 11 -4.80 -6.82 -5.42
C LYS A 11 -4.11 -8.05 -4.85
N ARG A 12 -4.89 -9.12 -4.72
CA ARG A 12 -4.35 -10.42 -4.32
C ARG A 12 -3.83 -11.17 -5.55
N GLY A 13 -2.69 -11.80 -5.39
CA GLY A 13 -2.09 -12.56 -6.48
C GLY A 13 -0.92 -13.40 -6.04
N VAL A 14 -0.41 -14.18 -6.99
CA VAL A 14 0.76 -15.02 -6.81
C VAL A 14 1.84 -14.52 -7.75
N LYS A 15 3.05 -14.28 -7.21
CA LYS A 15 4.22 -13.95 -8.04
C LYS A 15 5.12 -15.18 -8.11
N GLU A 16 5.61 -15.46 -9.31
CA GLU A 16 6.64 -16.48 -9.49
C GLU A 16 8.01 -15.89 -9.20
N PHE A 17 8.84 -16.68 -8.55
CA PHE A 17 10.23 -16.34 -8.33
C PHE A 17 11.10 -17.56 -8.65
N LYS A 18 11.99 -17.43 -9.60
CA LYS A 18 12.88 -18.51 -10.08
C LYS A 18 12.11 -19.77 -10.49
N GLY A 19 10.98 -19.61 -11.19
CA GLY A 19 10.17 -20.73 -11.65
C GLY A 19 9.32 -21.42 -10.59
N LYS A 20 9.31 -20.90 -9.38
CA LYS A 20 8.48 -21.42 -8.28
C LYS A 20 7.39 -20.41 -7.95
N ALA A 21 6.16 -20.87 -7.84
CA ALA A 21 5.06 -20.04 -7.39
C ALA A 21 5.24 -19.71 -5.90
N ALA A 22 5.23 -18.44 -5.57
CA ALA A 22 5.21 -17.98 -4.18
C ALA A 22 3.80 -18.14 -3.61
N LYS A 23 3.65 -18.03 -2.29
CA LYS A 23 2.35 -17.99 -1.66
C LYS A 23 1.54 -16.80 -2.16
N GLU A 24 0.23 -16.97 -2.24
CA GLU A 24 -0.69 -15.88 -2.55
C GLU A 24 -0.60 -14.80 -1.47
N LYS A 25 -0.46 -13.56 -1.91
CA LYS A 25 -0.37 -12.39 -1.04
C LYS A 25 -1.26 -11.28 -1.55
N LEU A 26 -1.70 -10.44 -0.64
CA LEU A 26 -2.32 -9.17 -0.98
C LEU A 26 -1.21 -8.13 -1.19
N TYR A 27 -1.16 -7.56 -2.39
CA TYR A 27 -0.19 -6.52 -2.76
C TYR A 27 -0.88 -5.16 -2.74
N VAL A 28 -0.26 -4.23 -2.01
CA VAL A 28 -0.75 -2.86 -1.88
C VAL A 28 0.34 -1.92 -2.37
N THR A 29 0.01 -1.07 -3.34
CA THR A 29 0.93 -0.05 -3.84
C THR A 29 0.41 1.33 -3.49
N LEU A 30 1.26 2.12 -2.86
CA LEU A 30 0.98 3.51 -2.51
C LEU A 30 1.87 4.43 -3.35
N ALA A 31 1.33 5.56 -3.77
CA ALA A 31 2.07 6.62 -4.42
C ALA A 31 2.14 7.86 -3.52
N GLU A 32 3.03 8.77 -3.85
CA GLU A 32 3.19 10.04 -3.15
C GLU A 32 3.47 9.89 -1.65
N VAL A 33 4.16 8.80 -1.30
CA VAL A 33 4.57 8.57 0.08
C VAL A 33 5.76 9.45 0.41
N LYS A 34 5.67 10.17 1.52
CA LYS A 34 6.79 10.94 2.06
C LYS A 34 6.99 10.54 3.51
N LEU A 35 8.17 10.07 3.84
CA LEU A 35 8.52 9.73 5.20
C LEU A 35 9.36 10.83 5.82
N SER A 36 9.03 11.17 7.07
CA SER A 36 9.89 12.02 7.87
C SER A 36 11.22 11.30 8.18
N LYS A 37 12.24 12.06 8.53
CA LYS A 37 13.52 11.49 8.96
C LYS A 37 13.34 10.58 10.17
N GLU A 38 12.41 10.92 11.06
CA GLU A 38 12.10 10.16 12.27
C GLU A 38 11.50 8.79 11.93
N LYS A 39 10.53 8.74 11.01
CA LYS A 39 9.93 7.48 10.56
C LYS A 39 10.91 6.61 9.82
N MET A 40 11.75 7.21 8.98
CA MET A 40 12.80 6.48 8.28
C MET A 40 13.79 5.86 9.27
N ALA A 41 14.14 6.60 10.32
CA ALA A 41 15.02 6.10 11.38
C ALA A 41 14.38 4.95 12.16
N GLU A 42 13.08 4.98 12.42
CA GLU A 42 12.36 3.88 13.07
C GLU A 42 12.46 2.58 12.26
N ILE A 43 12.26 2.66 10.95
CA ILE A 43 12.39 1.50 10.05
C ILE A 43 13.82 0.99 10.06
N GLN A 44 14.78 1.90 9.96
CA GLN A 44 16.20 1.57 9.96
C GLN A 44 16.62 0.86 11.23
N ASP A 45 16.19 1.35 12.40
CA ASP A 45 16.47 0.76 13.70
C ASP A 45 15.86 -0.63 13.83
N ALA A 46 14.62 -0.80 13.35
CA ALA A 46 13.95 -2.10 13.38
C ALA A 46 14.66 -3.13 12.51
N PHE A 47 15.21 -2.72 11.36
CA PHE A 47 16.02 -3.61 10.52
C PHE A 47 17.33 -3.98 11.21
N LYS A 48 17.97 -3.04 11.84
CA LYS A 48 19.21 -3.25 12.59
C LYS A 48 18.99 -4.21 13.77
N ASP A 49 17.90 -4.03 14.51
CA ASP A 49 17.55 -4.90 15.63
C ASP A 49 17.26 -6.34 15.18
N ALA A 50 16.76 -6.51 13.96
CA ALA A 50 16.55 -7.83 13.35
C ALA A 50 17.84 -8.42 12.73
N GLY A 51 18.97 -7.74 12.83
CA GLY A 51 20.23 -8.16 12.23
C GLY A 51 20.29 -7.99 10.71
N LYS A 52 19.43 -7.12 10.15
CA LYS A 52 19.34 -6.84 8.72
C LYS A 52 19.90 -5.47 8.39
N ASN A 53 20.41 -5.32 7.17
CA ASN A 53 20.92 -4.04 6.69
C ASN A 53 19.80 -3.26 6.00
N PHE A 54 19.68 -1.98 6.37
CA PHE A 54 18.81 -1.05 5.68
C PHE A 54 19.61 -0.40 4.54
N THR A 55 19.41 -0.90 3.33
CA THR A 55 20.20 -0.49 2.17
C THR A 55 19.60 0.74 1.49
N PRO A 56 20.37 1.44 0.63
CA PRO A 56 19.83 2.55 -0.18
C PRO A 56 18.62 2.14 -1.03
N ALA A 57 18.53 0.89 -1.45
CA ALA A 57 17.36 0.38 -2.18
C ALA A 57 16.09 0.44 -1.34
N TRP A 58 16.20 0.18 -0.04
CA TRP A 58 15.07 0.32 0.89
C TRP A 58 14.66 1.77 1.06
N VAL A 59 15.63 2.70 1.13
CA VAL A 59 15.33 4.13 1.19
C VAL A 59 14.50 4.56 -0.01
N LYS A 60 14.93 4.16 -1.22
CA LYS A 60 14.19 4.46 -2.45
C LYS A 60 12.80 3.86 -2.46
N LYS A 61 12.63 2.66 -1.90
CA LYS A 61 11.34 1.98 -1.82
C LYS A 61 10.31 2.81 -1.05
N PHE A 62 10.74 3.62 -0.08
CA PHE A 62 9.86 4.45 0.73
C PHE A 62 9.77 5.90 0.24
N GLU A 63 10.37 6.21 -0.90
CA GLU A 63 10.27 7.53 -1.54
C GLU A 63 9.38 7.45 -2.78
N GLY A 64 8.21 8.08 -2.72
CA GLY A 64 7.27 8.13 -3.82
C GLY A 64 6.38 6.90 -3.88
N TYR A 65 6.87 5.78 -4.40
CA TYR A 65 6.10 4.53 -4.51
C TYR A 65 6.54 3.52 -3.48
N VAL A 66 5.57 2.96 -2.77
CA VAL A 66 5.82 1.91 -1.79
C VAL A 66 4.97 0.70 -2.14
N ASN A 67 5.61 -0.46 -2.26
CA ASN A 67 4.95 -1.74 -2.48
C ASN A 67 4.98 -2.55 -1.19
N LEU A 68 3.81 -2.92 -0.71
CA LEU A 68 3.63 -3.69 0.52
C LEU A 68 2.92 -5.00 0.19
N ALA A 69 3.19 -6.05 0.96
CA ALA A 69 2.53 -7.33 0.77
C ALA A 69 2.24 -7.99 2.11
N THR A 70 1.11 -8.69 2.19
CA THR A 70 0.76 -9.50 3.36
C THR A 70 0.06 -10.78 2.93
N GLU A 71 0.31 -11.86 3.65
CA GLU A 71 -0.40 -13.13 3.48
C GLU A 71 -1.78 -13.11 4.12
N PHE A 72 -1.99 -12.19 5.06
CA PHE A 72 -3.21 -12.10 5.86
C PHE A 72 -4.24 -11.18 5.22
N GLU A 73 -5.46 -11.23 5.72
CA GLU A 73 -6.46 -10.24 5.40
C GLU A 73 -6.06 -8.89 5.97
N LEU A 74 -6.34 -7.84 5.23
CA LEU A 74 -5.98 -6.48 5.60
C LEU A 74 -7.24 -5.70 5.98
N PRO A 75 -7.48 -5.45 7.27
CA PRO A 75 -8.65 -4.70 7.70
C PRO A 75 -8.55 -3.24 7.29
N CYS A 76 -9.70 -2.60 7.10
CA CYS A 76 -9.76 -1.19 6.77
C CYS A 76 -10.90 -0.47 7.49
N LYS A 77 -10.79 0.87 7.53
CA LYS A 77 -11.87 1.77 7.91
C LYS A 77 -12.23 2.66 6.74
N ASP A 78 -13.52 2.89 6.55
CA ASP A 78 -14.02 3.79 5.53
C ASP A 78 -13.97 5.26 5.98
N LEU A 79 -14.49 6.16 5.15
CA LEU A 79 -14.49 7.61 5.40
C LEU A 79 -15.32 8.00 6.63
N ASN A 80 -16.27 7.16 7.01
CA ASN A 80 -17.20 7.42 8.11
C ASN A 80 -16.85 6.64 9.38
N GLY A 81 -15.70 5.95 9.39
CA GLY A 81 -15.25 5.17 10.51
C GLY A 81 -15.82 3.74 10.56
N GLY A 82 -16.54 3.30 9.52
CA GLY A 82 -17.01 1.92 9.41
C GLY A 82 -15.84 0.96 9.27
N GLU A 83 -15.86 -0.14 10.03
CA GLU A 83 -14.79 -1.12 10.07
C GLU A 83 -15.12 -2.33 9.22
N TYR A 84 -14.11 -2.80 8.47
CA TYR A 84 -14.20 -3.98 7.61
C TYR A 84 -13.01 -4.88 7.89
N SER A 85 -13.25 -6.18 7.95
CA SER A 85 -12.20 -7.17 8.20
C SER A 85 -11.26 -7.39 7.01
N SER A 86 -11.72 -7.05 5.81
CA SER A 86 -10.94 -7.21 4.58
C SER A 86 -11.14 -6.01 3.65
N VAL A 87 -10.04 -5.34 3.31
CA VAL A 87 -10.06 -4.23 2.35
C VAL A 87 -10.50 -4.72 0.96
N GLU A 88 -10.17 -5.95 0.59
CA GLU A 88 -10.55 -6.53 -0.69
C GLU A 88 -12.08 -6.62 -0.83
N GLU A 89 -12.75 -7.09 0.22
CA GLU A 89 -14.21 -7.16 0.24
C GLU A 89 -14.83 -5.77 0.19
N PHE A 90 -14.27 -4.83 0.95
CA PHE A 90 -14.76 -3.45 0.99
C PHE A 90 -14.71 -2.78 -0.38
N ILE A 91 -13.57 -2.83 -1.07
CA ILE A 91 -13.41 -2.17 -2.36
C ILE A 91 -14.16 -2.89 -3.49
N HIS A 92 -14.35 -4.21 -3.36
CA HIS A 92 -15.04 -5.01 -4.36
C HIS A 92 -16.55 -5.01 -4.18
N ASP A 93 -17.02 -5.38 -3.00
CA ASP A 93 -18.44 -5.52 -2.71
C ASP A 93 -19.17 -4.19 -2.63
N GLU A 94 -18.54 -3.21 -2.02
CA GLU A 94 -19.09 -1.85 -1.91
C GLU A 94 -18.83 -1.00 -3.16
N LYS A 95 -18.06 -1.52 -4.13
CA LYS A 95 -17.67 -0.80 -5.35
C LYS A 95 -17.05 0.55 -5.05
N PHE A 96 -16.30 0.62 -3.95
CA PHE A 96 -15.65 1.84 -3.51
C PHE A 96 -14.58 2.26 -4.51
N PRO A 97 -14.62 3.50 -5.05
CA PRO A 97 -13.57 3.99 -5.93
C PRO A 97 -12.31 4.25 -5.11
N TYR A 98 -11.33 3.37 -5.20
CA TYR A 98 -10.14 3.42 -4.35
C TYR A 98 -8.89 3.96 -5.03
N MET A 99 -8.82 3.89 -6.37
CA MET A 99 -7.63 4.29 -7.09
C MET A 99 -7.37 5.79 -6.94
N GLY A 100 -6.24 6.13 -6.34
CA GLY A 100 -5.90 7.51 -6.01
C GLY A 100 -6.48 8.02 -4.69
N ALA A 101 -7.19 7.18 -3.94
CA ALA A 101 -7.70 7.54 -2.62
C ALA A 101 -6.55 7.86 -1.67
N LYS A 102 -6.67 8.93 -0.90
CA LYS A 102 -5.72 9.23 0.17
C LYS A 102 -5.98 8.29 1.33
N VAL A 103 -4.93 7.64 1.80
CA VAL A 103 -5.01 6.64 2.87
C VAL A 103 -3.89 6.83 3.89
N LYS A 104 -4.14 6.32 5.08
CA LYS A 104 -3.10 6.05 6.07
C LYS A 104 -2.98 4.53 6.18
N VAL A 105 -1.76 4.03 6.22
CA VAL A 105 -1.49 2.60 6.39
C VAL A 105 -0.66 2.39 7.64
N SER A 106 -1.17 1.56 8.54
CA SER A 106 -0.40 1.10 9.69
C SER A 106 0.55 0.02 9.24
N LEU A 107 1.81 0.16 9.58
CA LEU A 107 2.86 -0.78 9.23
C LEU A 107 3.38 -1.53 10.44
N ASN A 108 3.73 -2.78 10.23
CA ASN A 108 4.50 -3.59 11.16
C ASN A 108 5.86 -3.89 10.54
N VAL A 109 6.92 -3.55 11.24
CA VAL A 109 8.29 -3.87 10.82
C VAL A 109 8.77 -5.02 11.69
N LYS A 110 9.02 -6.16 11.07
CA LYS A 110 9.38 -7.37 11.78
C LYS A 110 10.37 -8.19 10.94
N ASP A 111 11.44 -8.65 11.58
CA ASP A 111 12.43 -9.54 10.97
C ASP A 111 13.03 -8.99 9.66
N GLY A 112 13.21 -7.68 9.58
CA GLY A 112 13.77 -7.03 8.39
C GLY A 112 12.82 -6.94 7.22
N ALA A 113 11.51 -7.04 7.47
CA ALA A 113 10.47 -6.86 6.47
C ALA A 113 9.40 -5.89 6.99
N VAL A 114 8.68 -5.26 6.07
CA VAL A 114 7.62 -4.30 6.38
C VAL A 114 6.31 -4.83 5.84
N TYR A 115 5.32 -4.95 6.72
CA TYR A 115 4.00 -5.49 6.40
C TYR A 115 2.91 -4.48 6.70
N PRO A 116 1.87 -4.36 5.86
CA PRO A 116 0.69 -3.56 6.20
C PRO A 116 -0.16 -4.30 7.24
N ASN A 117 -0.68 -3.57 8.23
CA ASN A 117 -1.59 -4.11 9.25
C ASN A 117 -3.03 -3.68 9.03
N SER A 118 -3.24 -2.45 8.57
CA SER A 118 -4.57 -1.90 8.36
C SER A 118 -4.49 -0.65 7.49
N ILE A 119 -5.62 -0.32 6.84
CA ILE A 119 -5.75 0.87 6.01
C ILE A 119 -6.89 1.73 6.52
N LEU A 120 -6.65 3.03 6.63
CA LEU A 120 -7.69 4.03 6.89
C LEU A 120 -7.85 4.88 5.63
N PHE A 121 -9.04 4.86 5.04
CA PHE A 121 -9.38 5.70 3.91
C PHE A 121 -9.70 7.11 4.38
N LEU A 122 -9.04 8.11 3.80
CA LEU A 122 -9.26 9.53 4.12
C LEU A 122 -10.13 10.22 3.07
N THR A 123 -10.05 9.77 1.82
CA THR A 123 -10.88 10.26 0.72
C THR A 123 -11.26 9.10 -0.19
N GLU A 124 -12.25 9.33 -1.05
CA GLU A 124 -12.50 8.44 -2.18
C GLU A 124 -11.42 8.66 -3.24
N GLY A 125 -11.17 7.63 -4.03
CA GLY A 125 -10.38 7.74 -5.23
C GLY A 125 -11.23 8.15 -6.42
N LYS A 126 -10.65 8.01 -7.61
CA LYS A 126 -11.37 8.22 -8.87
C LYS A 126 -11.94 6.89 -9.35
N PRO A 127 -13.17 6.87 -9.87
CA PRO A 127 -13.68 5.70 -10.57
C PRO A 127 -12.77 5.35 -11.74
N TYR A 128 -12.64 4.06 -12.03
CA TYR A 128 -11.87 3.62 -13.18
C TYR A 128 -12.52 4.14 -14.47
N ASN A 129 -11.75 4.87 -15.27
CA ASN A 129 -12.18 5.37 -16.55
C ASN A 129 -11.15 4.99 -17.63
N PRO A 130 -11.46 3.98 -18.48
CA PRO A 130 -10.52 3.56 -19.51
C PRO A 130 -10.28 4.61 -20.59
N PHE A 131 -11.11 5.66 -20.63
CA PHE A 131 -11.02 6.72 -21.62
C PHE A 131 -10.44 8.03 -21.05
N ALA A 132 -9.85 7.97 -19.86
CA ALA A 132 -9.33 9.16 -19.18
C ALA A 132 -8.28 9.91 -20.00
N GLU A 133 -7.47 9.19 -20.79
CA GLU A 133 -6.47 9.81 -21.69
C GLU A 133 -7.11 10.67 -22.75
N PHE A 134 -8.26 10.26 -23.26
CA PHE A 134 -8.99 11.03 -24.27
C PHE A 134 -9.61 12.28 -23.69
N ASP A 135 -10.03 12.22 -22.43
CA ASP A 135 -10.62 13.38 -21.75
C ASP A 135 -9.59 14.49 -21.50
N ASN A 136 -8.30 14.11 -21.40
CA ASN A 136 -7.19 15.04 -21.20
C ASN A 136 -6.53 15.50 -22.50
N ASP A 137 -6.97 14.95 -23.64
CA ASP A 137 -6.43 15.29 -24.95
C ASP A 137 -7.35 16.33 -25.59
N ASP A 138 -6.93 17.61 -25.55
CA ASP A 138 -7.69 18.74 -26.12
C ASP A 138 -7.44 18.93 -27.62
N GLU A 139 -6.67 18.04 -28.25
CA GLU A 139 -6.42 18.13 -29.68
C GLU A 139 -7.55 17.54 -30.50
N ASP A 140 -7.93 18.27 -31.49
CA ASP A 140 -8.91 17.87 -32.50
C ASP A 140 -8.26 17.01 -33.59
#